data_2981618134020ecdb7196d7148f3b31e
#
_entry.id   2981618134020ecdb7196d7148f3b31e
#
_cell.length_a   1.000
_cell.length_b   1.000
_cell.length_c   1.000
_cell.angle_alpha   90.00
_cell.angle_beta   90.00
_cell.angle_gamma   90.00
#
_symmetry.space_group_name_H-M   'P 1'
#
loop_
_entity.id
_entity.type
_entity.pdbx_description
1 polymer ?
#
loop_
_entity_poly.entity_id
_entity_poly.type
_entity_poly.pdbx_seq_one_letter_code
_entity_poly.pdbx_strand_id
1 'polypeptide(L)'
;MPLDLIQTELGKDRSDLTEKVNALNARFRHHSAHDVMHGALEEIDELALVSSFGAESVVLLHMAAVVDKMTPVLFVDTQLLFTETLEYQQEVSERLGLRNIKIIRADDEDIRRDDPYGSLRLRDTDACCNLRKTFPLQQALTGYCGWITGRKRFQSGTRAALEFFEVEDGTGRIKVNPLAHWAPDDVRAYMEENNLPRHPLVAKGYPSIGCAPCTSPVKEGEDPRAGRWRDQNKEECGIHFVDGKMVRIGEKT
;
A
#
# COMPACT_ATOMS: atom_id res chain seq x y z
N MET A 1 32.18 -9.92 -16.24
CA MET A 1 31.95 -10.66 -14.99
C MET A 1 31.23 -11.96 -15.35
N PRO A 2 31.66 -13.14 -14.88
CA PRO A 2 30.95 -14.39 -15.17
C PRO A 2 29.56 -14.38 -14.55
N LEU A 3 28.55 -14.89 -15.26
CA LEU A 3 27.14 -14.97 -14.83
C LEU A 3 26.97 -15.71 -13.48
N ASP A 4 27.85 -16.71 -13.22
CA ASP A 4 27.84 -17.50 -11.98
C ASP A 4 28.19 -16.66 -10.73
N LEU A 5 29.04 -15.65 -10.84
CA LEU A 5 29.41 -14.77 -9.72
C LEU A 5 28.25 -13.82 -9.40
N ILE A 6 27.55 -13.30 -10.41
CA ILE A 6 26.38 -12.42 -10.22
C ILE A 6 25.23 -13.18 -9.57
N GLN A 7 24.98 -14.43 -9.99
CA GLN A 7 23.95 -15.28 -9.37
C GLN A 7 24.28 -15.66 -7.93
N THR A 8 25.54 -15.83 -7.60
CA THR A 8 26.01 -16.16 -6.24
C THR A 8 25.90 -14.95 -5.31
N GLU A 9 26.24 -13.74 -5.77
CA GLU A 9 26.08 -12.49 -4.99
C GLU A 9 24.61 -12.17 -4.74
N LEU A 10 23.76 -12.23 -5.77
CA LEU A 10 22.30 -12.02 -5.62
C LEU A 10 21.65 -13.05 -4.69
N GLY A 11 22.12 -14.29 -4.72
CA GLY A 11 21.66 -15.35 -3.82
C GLY A 11 22.05 -15.10 -2.36
N LYS A 12 23.24 -14.57 -2.12
CA LYS A 12 23.74 -14.24 -0.79
C LYS A 12 23.00 -13.05 -0.20
N ASP A 13 22.84 -11.97 -0.97
CA ASP A 13 22.07 -10.78 -0.55
C ASP A 13 20.63 -11.12 -0.18
N ARG A 14 19.99 -12.03 -0.93
CA ARG A 14 18.62 -12.48 -0.63
C ARG A 14 18.56 -13.32 0.65
N SER A 15 19.56 -14.14 0.92
CA SER A 15 19.66 -14.92 2.16
C SER A 15 19.79 -14.01 3.38
N ASP A 16 20.69 -13.05 3.32
CA ASP A 16 20.97 -12.09 4.40
C ASP A 16 19.72 -11.23 4.69
N LEU A 17 19.00 -10.82 3.64
CA LEU A 17 17.75 -10.07 3.78
C LEU A 17 16.65 -10.92 4.42
N THR A 18 16.56 -12.20 4.05
CA THR A 18 15.58 -13.13 4.64
C THR A 18 15.88 -13.37 6.12
N GLU A 19 17.15 -13.51 6.48
CA GLU A 19 17.57 -13.64 7.90
C GLU A 19 17.23 -12.38 8.69
N LYS A 20 17.48 -11.19 8.14
CA LYS A 20 17.11 -9.91 8.75
C LYS A 20 15.60 -9.84 9.00
N VAL A 21 14.78 -10.16 7.99
CA VAL A 21 13.32 -10.15 8.09
C VAL A 21 12.82 -11.14 9.15
N ASN A 22 13.38 -12.35 9.18
CA ASN A 22 13.03 -13.36 10.19
C ASN A 22 13.40 -12.90 11.61
N ALA A 23 14.55 -12.28 11.79
CA ALA A 23 14.98 -11.72 13.07
C ALA A 23 14.05 -10.59 13.53
N LEU A 24 13.66 -9.68 12.61
CA LEU A 24 12.69 -8.62 12.89
C LEU A 24 11.32 -9.19 13.28
N ASN A 25 10.79 -10.16 12.54
CA ASN A 25 9.52 -10.81 12.89
C ASN A 25 9.58 -11.52 14.25
N ALA A 26 10.67 -12.19 14.57
CA ALA A 26 10.86 -12.82 15.86
C ALA A 26 10.90 -11.78 17.01
N ARG A 27 11.64 -10.68 16.82
CA ARG A 27 11.76 -9.59 17.79
C ARG A 27 10.42 -8.90 18.05
N PHE A 28 9.69 -8.56 16.98
CA PHE A 28 8.45 -7.78 17.06
C PHE A 28 7.19 -8.61 17.22
N ARG A 29 7.28 -9.93 17.33
CA ARG A 29 6.14 -10.87 17.35
C ARG A 29 5.00 -10.49 18.27
N HIS A 30 5.31 -9.92 19.43
CA HIS A 30 4.36 -9.56 20.48
C HIS A 30 4.32 -8.06 20.78
N HIS A 31 4.85 -7.26 19.86
CA HIS A 31 4.88 -5.82 20.00
C HIS A 31 3.64 -5.16 19.41
N SER A 32 3.36 -3.93 19.83
CA SER A 32 2.28 -3.13 19.28
C SER A 32 2.59 -2.67 17.84
N ALA A 33 1.56 -2.30 17.08
CA ALA A 33 1.73 -1.71 15.76
C ALA A 33 2.62 -0.45 15.79
N HIS A 34 2.55 0.31 16.88
CA HIS A 34 3.37 1.49 17.10
C HIS A 34 4.84 1.12 17.27
N ASP A 35 5.15 0.08 18.07
CA ASP A 35 6.52 -0.40 18.25
C ASP A 35 7.10 -0.95 16.94
N VAL A 36 6.27 -1.67 16.15
CA VAL A 36 6.67 -2.15 14.82
C VAL A 36 6.97 -0.98 13.89
N MET A 37 6.15 0.07 13.90
CA MET A 37 6.38 1.29 13.10
C MET A 37 7.70 1.96 13.50
N HIS A 38 7.90 2.17 14.79
CA HIS A 38 9.11 2.80 15.34
C HIS A 38 10.37 1.98 14.99
N GLY A 39 10.34 0.68 15.29
CA GLY A 39 11.47 -0.20 14.99
C GLY A 39 11.76 -0.31 13.49
N ALA A 40 10.74 -0.28 12.63
CA ALA A 40 10.95 -0.28 11.19
C ALA A 40 11.68 0.98 10.71
N LEU A 41 11.30 2.17 11.24
CA LEU A 41 11.92 3.44 10.90
C LEU A 41 13.36 3.57 11.45
N GLU A 42 13.70 2.85 12.52
CA GLU A 42 15.07 2.81 13.07
C GLU A 42 15.96 1.77 12.37
N GLU A 43 15.42 0.61 11.98
CA GLU A 43 16.21 -0.56 11.54
C GLU A 43 16.35 -0.67 10.02
N ILE A 44 15.51 0.05 9.27
CA ILE A 44 15.51 0.00 7.80
C ILE A 44 15.83 1.38 7.27
N ASP A 45 17.02 1.53 6.71
CA ASP A 45 17.42 2.74 6.03
C ASP A 45 16.50 3.03 4.83
N GLU A 46 16.38 4.31 4.47
CA GLU A 46 15.58 4.73 3.30
C GLU A 46 14.22 4.01 3.22
N LEU A 47 13.40 4.15 4.29
CA LEU A 47 12.06 3.60 4.38
C LEU A 47 11.01 4.65 4.00
N ALA A 48 10.02 4.29 3.18
CA ALA A 48 8.90 5.15 2.82
C ALA A 48 7.56 4.55 3.25
N LEU A 49 6.57 5.39 3.57
CA LEU A 49 5.18 4.97 3.74
C LEU A 49 4.42 5.19 2.42
N VAL A 50 3.81 4.13 1.88
CA VAL A 50 2.96 4.22 0.69
C VAL A 50 1.50 4.34 1.11
N SER A 51 0.84 5.42 0.68
CA SER A 51 -0.56 5.69 1.04
C SER A 51 -1.39 6.07 -0.18
N SER A 52 -2.63 5.60 -0.20
CA SER A 52 -3.67 6.07 -1.13
C SER A 52 -4.65 7.05 -0.46
N PHE A 53 -4.42 7.43 0.78
CA PHE A 53 -5.33 8.25 1.59
C PHE A 53 -6.79 7.75 1.56
N GLY A 54 -6.97 6.43 1.56
CA GLY A 54 -8.28 5.79 1.66
C GLY A 54 -8.84 5.81 3.08
N ALA A 55 -9.97 5.12 3.30
CA ALA A 55 -10.78 5.21 4.51
C ALA A 55 -10.02 5.01 5.85
N GLU A 56 -9.03 4.11 5.87
CA GLU A 56 -8.28 3.74 7.08
C GLU A 56 -6.81 4.18 7.03
N SER A 57 -6.39 4.85 5.96
CA SER A 57 -4.98 5.22 5.76
C SER A 57 -4.45 6.17 6.84
N VAL A 58 -5.33 6.97 7.45
CA VAL A 58 -4.98 7.95 8.48
C VAL A 58 -4.33 7.31 9.71
N VAL A 59 -4.63 6.05 10.00
CA VAL A 59 -4.04 5.31 11.12
C VAL A 59 -2.52 5.20 10.97
N LEU A 60 -2.04 4.67 9.84
CA LEU A 60 -0.60 4.57 9.58
C LEU A 60 0.07 5.93 9.41
N LEU A 61 -0.61 6.87 8.77
CA LEU A 61 -0.10 8.24 8.62
C LEU A 61 0.08 8.91 9.98
N HIS A 62 -0.86 8.72 10.91
CA HIS A 62 -0.73 9.21 12.28
C HIS A 62 0.41 8.52 13.03
N MET A 63 0.51 7.19 12.99
CA MET A 63 1.61 6.45 13.63
C MET A 63 2.97 6.93 13.12
N ALA A 64 3.13 7.08 11.81
CA ALA A 64 4.37 7.59 11.22
C ALA A 64 4.65 9.03 11.67
N ALA A 65 3.64 9.92 11.71
CA ALA A 65 3.79 11.30 12.14
C ALA A 65 4.17 11.43 13.63
N VAL A 66 3.73 10.49 14.47
CA VAL A 66 4.10 10.44 15.90
C VAL A 66 5.57 10.07 16.05
N VAL A 67 6.09 9.16 15.21
CA VAL A 67 7.51 8.76 15.25
C VAL A 67 8.38 9.83 14.59
N ASP A 68 8.10 10.15 13.32
CA ASP A 68 8.85 11.16 12.57
C ASP A 68 7.99 11.79 11.46
N LYS A 69 7.71 13.09 11.58
CA LYS A 69 6.98 13.88 10.58
C LYS A 69 7.69 14.04 9.25
N MET A 70 8.99 13.73 9.20
CA MET A 70 9.82 13.75 7.99
C MET A 70 9.81 12.42 7.25
N THR A 71 9.17 11.35 7.80
CA THR A 71 9.01 10.08 7.10
C THR A 71 8.46 10.31 5.69
N PRO A 72 9.13 9.83 4.63
CA PRO A 72 8.64 9.98 3.26
C PRO A 72 7.28 9.29 3.09
N VAL A 73 6.26 10.04 2.66
CA VAL A 73 4.94 9.51 2.31
C VAL A 73 4.75 9.57 0.80
N LEU A 74 4.71 8.42 0.16
CA LEU A 74 4.46 8.29 -1.27
C LEU A 74 2.94 8.21 -1.50
N PHE A 75 2.33 9.30 -1.94
CA PHE A 75 0.92 9.34 -2.31
C PHE A 75 0.74 9.01 -3.79
N VAL A 76 0.13 7.87 -4.07
CA VAL A 76 -0.13 7.43 -5.45
C VAL A 76 -1.41 8.08 -5.97
N ASP A 77 -1.25 9.16 -6.73
CA ASP A 77 -2.34 9.82 -7.44
C ASP A 77 -2.46 9.26 -8.87
N THR A 78 -3.44 8.40 -9.06
CA THR A 78 -3.72 7.79 -10.36
C THR A 78 -4.34 8.75 -11.39
N GLN A 79 -4.61 10.00 -11.02
CA GLN A 79 -5.38 10.99 -11.78
C GLN A 79 -6.85 10.55 -12.03
N LEU A 80 -7.30 9.52 -11.31
CA LEU A 80 -8.66 8.97 -11.35
C LEU A 80 -9.24 8.86 -9.92
N LEU A 81 -8.65 9.53 -8.95
CA LEU A 81 -9.14 9.55 -7.58
C LEU A 81 -10.40 10.41 -7.46
N PHE A 82 -11.18 10.20 -6.40
CA PHE A 82 -12.25 11.12 -6.02
C PHE A 82 -11.67 12.46 -5.58
N THR A 83 -12.39 13.54 -5.85
CA THR A 83 -12.05 14.89 -5.37
C THR A 83 -11.94 14.89 -3.84
N GLU A 84 -12.88 14.21 -3.17
CA GLU A 84 -12.87 14.05 -1.72
C GLU A 84 -11.59 13.37 -1.19
N THR A 85 -10.96 12.47 -1.98
CA THR A 85 -9.68 11.86 -1.59
C THR A 85 -8.53 12.84 -1.69
N LEU A 86 -8.54 13.71 -2.70
CA LEU A 86 -7.50 14.74 -2.87
C LEU A 86 -7.60 15.81 -1.77
N GLU A 87 -8.82 16.25 -1.45
CA GLU A 87 -9.09 17.18 -0.35
C GLU A 87 -8.71 16.57 1.01
N TYR A 88 -9.10 15.32 1.24
CA TYR A 88 -8.77 14.59 2.46
C TYR A 88 -7.26 14.38 2.64
N GLN A 89 -6.53 14.16 1.55
CA GLN A 89 -5.07 14.08 1.57
C GLN A 89 -4.45 15.37 2.11
N GLN A 90 -4.93 16.53 1.67
CA GLN A 90 -4.44 17.82 2.15
C GLN A 90 -4.79 18.04 3.63
N GLU A 91 -6.07 17.84 4.00
CA GLU A 91 -6.53 17.96 5.39
C GLU A 91 -5.73 17.09 6.36
N VAL A 92 -5.57 15.80 6.05
CA VAL A 92 -4.82 14.86 6.88
C VAL A 92 -3.35 15.26 6.99
N SER A 93 -2.76 15.67 5.88
CA SER A 93 -1.35 16.07 5.85
C SER A 93 -1.07 17.28 6.73
N GLU A 94 -1.93 18.30 6.65
CA GLU A 94 -1.83 19.50 7.48
C GLU A 94 -2.09 19.18 8.95
N ARG A 95 -3.15 18.43 9.24
CA ARG A 95 -3.55 18.08 10.60
C ARG A 95 -2.51 17.24 11.34
N LEU A 96 -1.87 16.30 10.65
CA LEU A 96 -0.80 15.47 11.21
C LEU A 96 0.57 16.14 11.15
N GLY A 97 0.70 17.22 10.41
CA GLY A 97 1.96 17.95 10.21
C GLY A 97 2.99 17.15 9.42
N LEU A 98 2.54 16.32 8.44
CA LEU A 98 3.42 15.57 7.55
C LEU A 98 4.20 16.53 6.64
N ARG A 99 5.53 16.40 6.57
CA ARG A 99 6.41 17.38 5.90
C ARG A 99 7.09 16.86 4.65
N ASN A 100 7.02 15.55 4.38
CA ASN A 100 7.71 14.92 3.26
C ASN A 100 6.74 14.05 2.44
N ILE A 101 5.76 14.70 1.80
CA ILE A 101 4.80 14.00 0.93
C ILE A 101 5.26 14.15 -0.51
N LYS A 102 5.40 13.01 -1.19
CA LYS A 102 5.71 12.92 -2.62
C LYS A 102 4.49 12.41 -3.36
N ILE A 103 3.97 13.21 -4.28
CA ILE A 103 2.85 12.82 -5.14
C ILE A 103 3.42 12.04 -6.32
N ILE A 104 3.00 10.78 -6.43
CA ILE A 104 3.46 9.84 -7.46
C ILE A 104 2.36 9.72 -8.52
N ARG A 105 2.70 10.05 -9.76
CA ARG A 105 1.83 9.99 -10.94
C ARG A 105 2.52 9.26 -12.08
N ALA A 106 1.73 8.72 -12.98
CA ALA A 106 2.24 8.26 -14.27
C ALA A 106 2.76 9.46 -15.09
N ASP A 107 3.75 9.21 -15.91
CA ASP A 107 4.25 10.20 -16.85
C ASP A 107 3.19 10.56 -17.89
N ASP A 108 3.08 11.84 -18.25
CA ASP A 108 2.10 12.32 -19.22
C ASP A 108 2.34 11.74 -20.63
N GLU A 109 3.58 11.38 -20.98
CA GLU A 109 3.88 10.74 -22.25
C GLU A 109 3.36 9.31 -22.28
N ASP A 110 3.53 8.57 -21.18
CA ASP A 110 3.00 7.22 -21.04
C ASP A 110 1.47 7.23 -21.08
N ILE A 111 0.82 8.20 -20.42
CA ILE A 111 -0.63 8.38 -20.48
C ILE A 111 -1.09 8.67 -21.92
N ARG A 112 -0.43 9.60 -22.62
CA ARG A 112 -0.79 9.94 -24.01
C ARG A 112 -0.61 8.77 -24.97
N ARG A 113 0.41 7.92 -24.74
CA ARG A 113 0.67 6.75 -25.57
C ARG A 113 -0.33 5.62 -25.31
N ASP A 114 -0.58 5.28 -24.06
CA ASP A 114 -1.24 4.02 -23.68
C ASP A 114 -2.72 4.20 -23.31
N ASP A 115 -3.12 5.40 -22.88
CA ASP A 115 -4.50 5.74 -22.48
C ASP A 115 -4.92 7.16 -22.90
N PRO A 116 -4.77 7.54 -24.22
CA PRO A 116 -5.01 8.90 -24.68
C PRO A 116 -6.44 9.39 -24.47
N TYR A 117 -7.40 8.49 -24.35
CA TYR A 117 -8.83 8.80 -24.18
C TYR A 117 -9.36 8.50 -22.76
N GLY A 118 -8.50 8.11 -21.81
CA GLY A 118 -8.90 7.74 -20.46
C GLY A 118 -9.81 6.49 -20.38
N SER A 119 -9.81 5.67 -21.43
CA SER A 119 -10.71 4.52 -21.59
C SER A 119 -10.05 3.17 -21.31
N LEU A 120 -8.75 3.13 -21.02
CA LEU A 120 -8.01 1.88 -20.78
C LEU A 120 -8.65 1.05 -19.68
N ARG A 121 -9.13 1.70 -18.60
CA ARG A 121 -9.82 1.04 -17.49
C ARG A 121 -11.07 0.23 -17.88
N LEU A 122 -11.72 0.57 -19.00
CA LEU A 122 -12.93 -0.10 -19.49
C LEU A 122 -12.59 -1.36 -20.30
N ARG A 123 -11.38 -1.41 -20.86
CA ARG A 123 -10.90 -2.50 -21.72
C ARG A 123 -10.02 -3.47 -20.94
N ASP A 124 -9.13 -2.92 -20.12
CA ASP A 124 -8.17 -3.67 -19.31
C ASP A 124 -7.87 -2.90 -18.02
N THR A 125 -8.53 -3.29 -16.94
CA THR A 125 -8.35 -2.69 -15.62
C THR A 125 -6.95 -2.93 -15.07
N ASP A 126 -6.32 -4.07 -15.41
CA ASP A 126 -4.97 -4.39 -14.94
C ASP A 126 -3.94 -3.54 -15.63
N ALA A 127 -4.04 -3.36 -16.95
CA ALA A 127 -3.18 -2.43 -17.68
C ALA A 127 -3.34 -0.99 -17.19
N CYS A 128 -4.56 -0.55 -16.90
CA CYS A 128 -4.80 0.77 -16.32
C CYS A 128 -4.16 0.91 -14.93
N CYS A 129 -4.29 -0.09 -14.05
CA CYS A 129 -3.62 -0.09 -12.74
C CYS A 129 -2.10 -0.12 -12.88
N ASN A 130 -1.57 -0.87 -13.83
CA ASN A 130 -0.13 -0.90 -14.08
C ASN A 130 0.38 0.47 -14.52
N LEU A 131 -0.24 1.06 -15.55
CA LEU A 131 0.14 2.37 -16.09
C LEU A 131 0.10 3.48 -15.03
N ARG A 132 -1.02 3.60 -14.30
CA ARG A 132 -1.29 4.75 -13.44
C ARG A 132 -0.88 4.57 -11.97
N LYS A 133 -0.49 3.37 -11.56
CA LYS A 133 -0.23 3.08 -10.16
C LYS A 133 1.03 2.25 -9.95
N THR A 134 1.08 1.03 -10.50
CA THR A 134 2.11 0.06 -10.16
C THR A 134 3.47 0.49 -10.68
N PHE A 135 3.56 0.82 -11.97
CA PHE A 135 4.80 1.23 -12.59
C PHE A 135 5.36 2.54 -11.99
N PRO A 136 4.57 3.64 -11.86
CA PRO A 136 5.05 4.86 -11.21
C PRO A 136 5.50 4.64 -9.77
N LEU A 137 4.79 3.80 -9.00
CA LEU A 137 5.20 3.48 -7.63
C LEU A 137 6.52 2.71 -7.60
N GLN A 138 6.72 1.74 -8.48
CA GLN A 138 7.98 1.01 -8.55
C GLN A 138 9.16 1.92 -8.89
N GLN A 139 8.97 2.87 -9.79
CA GLN A 139 9.98 3.89 -10.08
C GLN A 139 10.26 4.77 -8.85
N ALA A 140 9.21 5.24 -8.17
CA ALA A 140 9.35 6.07 -6.98
C ALA A 140 10.02 5.36 -5.80
N LEU A 141 9.88 4.04 -5.73
CA LEU A 141 10.53 3.20 -4.72
C LEU A 141 11.99 2.85 -5.07
N THR A 142 12.50 3.27 -6.21
CA THR A 142 13.93 3.14 -6.52
C THR A 142 14.75 3.97 -5.52
N GLY A 143 15.71 3.35 -4.87
CA GLY A 143 16.53 3.98 -3.82
C GLY A 143 15.97 3.82 -2.40
N TYR A 144 14.78 3.24 -2.23
CA TYR A 144 14.29 2.84 -0.90
C TYR A 144 14.62 1.38 -0.61
N CYS A 145 15.10 1.11 0.61
CA CYS A 145 15.37 -0.25 1.10
C CYS A 145 14.09 -0.99 1.54
N GLY A 146 13.01 -0.22 1.77
CA GLY A 146 11.73 -0.80 2.17
C GLY A 146 10.57 0.19 2.08
N TRP A 147 9.37 -0.32 2.31
CA TRP A 147 8.19 0.51 2.35
C TRP A 147 7.09 -0.04 3.26
N ILE A 148 6.39 0.88 3.93
CA ILE A 148 5.32 0.59 4.88
C ILE A 148 3.98 0.54 4.16
N THR A 149 3.17 -0.48 4.46
CA THR A 149 1.86 -0.70 3.86
C THR A 149 0.76 -0.86 4.91
N GLY A 150 -0.48 -0.50 4.54
CA GLY A 150 -1.66 -0.63 5.39
C GLY A 150 -2.39 -1.97 5.29
N ARG A 151 -1.72 -3.03 4.84
CA ARG A 151 -2.32 -4.36 4.72
C ARG A 151 -2.63 -4.96 6.09
N LYS A 152 -3.73 -5.70 6.17
CA LYS A 152 -4.19 -6.40 7.37
C LYS A 152 -4.67 -7.80 7.00
N ARG A 153 -4.50 -8.77 7.89
CA ARG A 153 -4.88 -10.18 7.64
C ARG A 153 -6.34 -10.36 7.28
N PHE A 154 -7.24 -9.62 7.91
CA PHE A 154 -8.69 -9.76 7.69
C PHE A 154 -9.18 -9.26 6.32
N GLN A 155 -8.38 -8.51 5.57
CA GLN A 155 -8.85 -7.83 4.35
C GLN A 155 -9.03 -8.77 3.16
N SER A 156 -8.37 -9.92 3.11
CA SER A 156 -8.55 -10.97 2.10
C SER A 156 -7.91 -12.29 2.53
N GLY A 157 -8.36 -13.40 1.95
CA GLY A 157 -7.78 -14.72 2.21
C GLY A 157 -6.29 -14.82 1.84
N THR A 158 -5.86 -14.08 0.82
CA THR A 158 -4.45 -14.02 0.40
C THR A 158 -3.54 -13.33 1.43
N ARG A 159 -4.12 -12.62 2.39
CA ARG A 159 -3.40 -11.91 3.45
C ARG A 159 -3.43 -12.63 4.81
N ALA A 160 -4.06 -13.80 4.91
CA ALA A 160 -4.23 -14.51 6.19
C ALA A 160 -2.91 -14.81 6.92
N ALA A 161 -1.83 -15.05 6.17
CA ALA A 161 -0.48 -15.33 6.68
C ALA A 161 0.44 -14.09 6.72
N LEU A 162 -0.11 -12.88 6.59
CA LEU A 162 0.68 -11.64 6.55
C LEU A 162 1.50 -11.46 7.84
N GLU A 163 2.80 -11.25 7.71
CA GLU A 163 3.71 -10.93 8.80
C GLU A 163 4.00 -9.43 8.86
N PHE A 164 4.60 -8.96 9.96
CA PHE A 164 4.98 -7.56 10.12
C PHE A 164 6.02 -7.14 9.09
N PHE A 165 6.98 -8.03 8.80
CA PHE A 165 8.05 -7.78 7.83
C PHE A 165 8.05 -8.90 6.79
N GLU A 166 8.17 -8.55 5.52
CA GLU A 166 8.25 -9.48 4.40
C GLU A 166 9.32 -9.02 3.43
N VAL A 167 10.03 -9.97 2.82
CA VAL A 167 10.89 -9.66 1.66
C VAL A 167 9.99 -9.46 0.43
N GLU A 168 10.14 -8.35 -0.26
CA GLU A 168 9.45 -8.11 -1.53
C GLU A 168 10.14 -8.87 -2.65
N ASP A 169 9.43 -9.83 -3.24
CA ASP A 169 9.98 -10.64 -4.31
C ASP A 169 10.45 -9.80 -5.51
N GLY A 170 11.61 -10.18 -6.05
CA GLY A 170 12.17 -9.59 -7.26
C GLY A 170 12.77 -8.19 -7.11
N THR A 171 12.70 -7.57 -5.94
CA THR A 171 13.21 -6.20 -5.73
C THR A 171 14.25 -6.07 -4.64
N GLY A 172 14.35 -7.04 -3.72
CA GLY A 172 15.24 -6.97 -2.55
C GLY A 172 14.84 -5.92 -1.51
N ARG A 173 13.60 -5.43 -1.54
CA ARG A 173 13.07 -4.49 -0.54
C ARG A 173 12.33 -5.21 0.57
N ILE A 174 12.25 -4.55 1.73
CA ILE A 174 11.42 -5.02 2.86
C ILE A 174 10.05 -4.33 2.81
N LYS A 175 8.97 -5.12 2.84
CA LYS A 175 7.62 -4.63 3.11
C LYS A 175 7.34 -4.69 4.60
N VAL A 176 6.87 -3.57 5.15
CA VAL A 176 6.49 -3.48 6.57
C VAL A 176 4.99 -3.31 6.68
N ASN A 177 4.35 -4.15 7.49
CA ASN A 177 2.90 -4.18 7.68
C ASN A 177 2.56 -3.99 9.17
N PRO A 178 2.68 -2.81 9.76
CA PRO A 178 2.51 -2.61 11.20
C PRO A 178 1.13 -3.04 11.70
N LEU A 179 0.11 -2.92 10.84
CA LEU A 179 -1.28 -3.28 11.15
C LEU A 179 -1.64 -4.73 10.78
N ALA A 180 -0.67 -5.60 10.44
CA ALA A 180 -0.94 -6.96 9.95
C ALA A 180 -1.92 -7.74 10.84
N HIS A 181 -1.78 -7.65 12.15
CA HIS A 181 -2.55 -8.41 13.14
C HIS A 181 -3.80 -7.68 13.67
N TRP A 182 -4.04 -6.44 13.22
CA TRP A 182 -5.20 -5.68 13.68
C TRP A 182 -6.51 -6.21 13.12
N ALA A 183 -7.56 -6.22 13.95
CA ALA A 183 -8.94 -6.42 13.56
C ALA A 183 -9.60 -5.08 13.14
N PRO A 184 -10.78 -5.11 12.50
CA PRO A 184 -11.53 -3.88 12.16
C PRO A 184 -11.82 -2.99 13.37
N ASP A 185 -12.05 -3.61 14.53
CA ASP A 185 -12.35 -2.91 15.78
C ASP A 185 -11.14 -2.15 16.32
N ASP A 186 -9.93 -2.70 16.18
CA ASP A 186 -8.68 -2.03 16.58
C ASP A 186 -8.48 -0.74 15.77
N VAL A 187 -8.76 -0.81 14.46
CA VAL A 187 -8.67 0.36 13.57
C VAL A 187 -9.66 1.45 14.01
N ARG A 188 -10.91 1.07 14.31
CA ARG A 188 -11.94 2.02 14.76
C ARG A 188 -11.58 2.64 16.10
N ALA A 189 -11.21 1.82 17.08
CA ALA A 189 -10.82 2.27 18.41
C ALA A 189 -9.66 3.26 18.33
N TYR A 190 -8.61 2.93 17.57
CA TYR A 190 -7.47 3.82 17.39
C TYR A 190 -7.86 5.17 16.76
N MET A 191 -8.71 5.15 15.74
CA MET A 191 -9.18 6.39 15.10
C MET A 191 -9.99 7.26 16.06
N GLU A 192 -10.81 6.65 16.93
CA GLU A 192 -11.63 7.34 17.92
C GLU A 192 -10.77 7.89 19.06
N GLU A 193 -9.90 7.09 19.63
CA GLU A 193 -8.99 7.47 20.73
C GLU A 193 -8.06 8.64 20.34
N ASN A 194 -7.60 8.66 19.10
CA ASN A 194 -6.72 9.72 18.59
C ASN A 194 -7.48 10.83 17.86
N ASN A 195 -8.82 10.79 17.87
CA ASN A 195 -9.69 11.79 17.23
C ASN A 195 -9.27 12.05 15.76
N LEU A 196 -9.02 10.98 15.00
CA LEU A 196 -8.54 11.09 13.62
C LEU A 196 -9.70 11.40 12.65
N PRO A 197 -9.48 12.23 11.62
CA PRO A 197 -10.52 12.57 10.66
C PRO A 197 -10.92 11.33 9.85
N ARG A 198 -12.21 11.16 9.61
CA ARG A 198 -12.72 10.10 8.73
C ARG A 198 -12.81 10.60 7.31
N HIS A 199 -12.46 9.75 6.34
CA HIS A 199 -12.61 10.10 4.93
C HIS A 199 -14.10 10.40 4.60
N PRO A 200 -14.41 11.54 3.92
CA PRO A 200 -15.79 11.98 3.68
C PRO A 200 -16.69 10.95 2.99
N LEU A 201 -16.13 10.14 2.11
CA LEU A 201 -16.87 9.11 1.39
C LEU A 201 -17.34 7.95 2.29
N VAL A 202 -16.76 7.75 3.47
CA VAL A 202 -17.21 6.71 4.41
C VAL A 202 -18.67 6.95 4.82
N ALA A 203 -19.03 8.21 5.10
CA ALA A 203 -20.42 8.59 5.42
C ALA A 203 -21.37 8.43 4.22
N LYS A 204 -20.84 8.34 3.00
CA LYS A 204 -21.60 8.11 1.75
C LYS A 204 -21.67 6.63 1.35
N GLY A 205 -21.26 5.71 2.25
CA GLY A 205 -21.33 4.26 2.02
C GLY A 205 -20.11 3.66 1.30
N TYR A 206 -18.94 4.31 1.35
CA TYR A 206 -17.69 3.81 0.76
C TYR A 206 -16.68 3.40 1.85
N PRO A 207 -16.77 2.21 2.44
CA PRO A 207 -15.85 1.75 3.48
C PRO A 207 -14.45 1.41 2.95
N SER A 208 -14.33 1.13 1.64
CA SER A 208 -13.06 0.89 0.95
C SER A 208 -12.98 1.79 -0.28
N ILE A 209 -11.94 2.63 -0.35
CA ILE A 209 -11.83 3.69 -1.35
C ILE A 209 -10.61 3.47 -2.23
N GLY A 210 -10.78 3.68 -3.53
CA GLY A 210 -9.73 3.67 -4.56
C GLY A 210 -10.03 4.68 -5.64
N CYS A 211 -9.70 4.35 -6.91
CA CYS A 211 -10.06 5.20 -8.05
C CYS A 211 -11.59 5.34 -8.16
N ALA A 212 -12.08 6.54 -8.46
CA ALA A 212 -13.52 6.81 -8.59
C ALA A 212 -14.24 5.87 -9.57
N PRO A 213 -13.71 5.61 -10.78
CA PRO A 213 -14.40 4.70 -11.70
C PRO A 213 -14.36 3.22 -11.31
N CYS A 214 -13.56 2.84 -10.29
CA CYS A 214 -13.39 1.45 -9.83
C CYS A 214 -13.93 1.23 -8.42
N THR A 215 -14.70 2.19 -7.89
CA THR A 215 -15.22 2.12 -6.52
C THR A 215 -16.68 2.58 -6.50
N SER A 216 -17.54 1.75 -5.95
CA SER A 216 -18.96 2.04 -5.74
C SER A 216 -19.32 1.90 -4.25
N PRO A 217 -20.42 2.50 -3.78
CA PRO A 217 -20.87 2.31 -2.41
C PRO A 217 -21.29 0.84 -2.18
N VAL A 218 -21.20 0.39 -0.94
CA VAL A 218 -21.68 -0.93 -0.52
C VAL A 218 -23.02 -0.81 0.17
N LYS A 219 -23.83 -1.87 0.10
CA LYS A 219 -25.09 -1.97 0.82
C LYS A 219 -24.83 -2.45 2.25
N GLU A 220 -25.78 -2.22 3.13
CA GLU A 220 -25.73 -2.75 4.49
C GLU A 220 -25.62 -4.29 4.46
N GLY A 221 -24.65 -4.84 5.20
CA GLY A 221 -24.36 -6.27 5.25
C GLY A 221 -23.46 -6.80 4.13
N GLU A 222 -23.11 -6.01 3.11
CA GLU A 222 -22.10 -6.39 2.13
C GLU A 222 -20.69 -6.33 2.72
N ASP A 223 -19.78 -7.13 2.16
CA ASP A 223 -18.35 -7.02 2.48
C ASP A 223 -17.85 -5.58 2.23
N PRO A 224 -17.06 -4.98 3.15
CA PRO A 224 -16.55 -3.62 2.99
C PRO A 224 -15.78 -3.39 1.68
N ARG A 225 -15.24 -4.41 1.05
CA ARG A 225 -14.53 -4.32 -0.23
C ARG A 225 -15.39 -4.67 -1.45
N ALA A 226 -16.65 -5.10 -1.26
CA ALA A 226 -17.57 -5.46 -2.36
C ALA A 226 -17.80 -4.31 -3.36
N GLY A 227 -17.59 -3.06 -2.94
CA GLY A 227 -17.65 -1.89 -3.81
C GLY A 227 -16.42 -1.71 -4.71
N ARG A 228 -15.33 -2.47 -4.50
CA ARG A 228 -14.10 -2.38 -5.31
C ARG A 228 -14.21 -3.31 -6.50
N TRP A 229 -13.97 -2.75 -7.70
CA TRP A 229 -14.04 -3.51 -8.96
C TRP A 229 -15.31 -4.36 -9.07
N ARG A 230 -16.46 -3.80 -8.63
CA ARG A 230 -17.76 -4.47 -8.70
C ARG A 230 -17.98 -5.01 -10.11
N ASP A 231 -18.44 -6.24 -10.21
CA ASP A 231 -18.65 -6.97 -11.46
C ASP A 231 -17.35 -7.34 -12.24
N GLN A 232 -16.18 -7.23 -11.60
CA GLN A 232 -14.91 -7.67 -12.16
C GLN A 232 -14.32 -8.79 -11.28
N ASN A 233 -13.65 -9.75 -11.91
CA ASN A 233 -12.94 -10.81 -11.18
C ASN A 233 -11.58 -10.30 -10.70
N LYS A 234 -11.57 -9.32 -9.76
CA LYS A 234 -10.38 -8.66 -9.25
C LYS A 234 -10.52 -8.36 -7.76
N GLU A 235 -9.57 -8.81 -6.95
CA GLU A 235 -9.54 -8.59 -5.50
C GLU A 235 -8.46 -7.59 -5.06
N GLU A 236 -7.35 -7.47 -5.82
CA GLU A 236 -6.20 -6.66 -5.45
C GLU A 236 -5.76 -5.72 -6.58
N CYS A 237 -5.13 -4.62 -6.21
CA CYS A 237 -4.78 -3.54 -7.14
C CYS A 237 -3.39 -3.66 -7.77
N GLY A 238 -2.76 -4.84 -7.74
CA GLY A 238 -1.47 -5.08 -8.40
C GLY A 238 -0.23 -4.40 -7.77
N ILE A 239 -0.38 -3.58 -6.74
CA ILE A 239 0.78 -3.03 -5.99
C ILE A 239 1.48 -4.13 -5.17
N HIS A 240 0.76 -5.19 -4.85
CA HIS A 240 1.25 -6.29 -4.05
C HIS A 240 1.51 -7.49 -4.98
N PHE A 241 2.72 -7.56 -5.55
CA PHE A 241 3.16 -8.69 -6.36
C PHE A 241 3.47 -9.89 -5.46
N VAL A 242 3.12 -11.09 -5.94
CA VAL A 242 3.65 -12.36 -5.47
C VAL A 242 4.42 -12.96 -6.64
N ASP A 243 5.67 -13.36 -6.43
CA ASP A 243 6.57 -13.97 -7.45
C ASP A 243 6.81 -13.11 -8.70
N GLY A 244 6.87 -11.77 -8.56
CA GLY A 244 7.12 -10.87 -9.69
C GLY A 244 6.02 -10.85 -10.75
N LYS A 245 4.91 -11.54 -10.52
CA LYS A 245 3.72 -11.56 -11.39
C LYS A 245 2.54 -10.91 -10.69
N MET A 246 1.73 -10.16 -11.45
CA MET A 246 0.41 -9.75 -10.98
C MET A 246 -0.40 -11.02 -10.67
N VAL A 247 -0.87 -11.16 -9.41
CA VAL A 247 -1.72 -12.29 -9.05
C VAL A 247 -3.05 -12.13 -9.78
N ARG A 248 -3.24 -12.87 -10.87
CA ARG A 248 -4.55 -13.12 -11.46
C ARG A 248 -5.17 -14.28 -10.69
N ILE A 249 -6.12 -13.99 -9.83
CA ILE A 249 -6.93 -15.06 -9.21
C ILE A 249 -7.89 -15.54 -10.29
N GLY A 250 -7.64 -16.73 -10.83
CA GLY A 250 -8.57 -17.34 -11.80
C GLY A 250 -7.98 -18.32 -12.80
N GLU A 251 -6.69 -18.49 -12.93
CA GLU A 251 -6.13 -19.61 -13.72
C GLU A 251 -5.99 -20.84 -12.82
N LYS A 252 -7.05 -21.69 -12.81
CA LYS A 252 -6.89 -23.08 -12.40
C LYS A 252 -6.11 -23.79 -13.51
N THR A 253 -4.91 -24.26 -13.18
CA THR A 253 -4.20 -25.29 -13.94
C THR A 253 -5.02 -26.57 -13.99
#